data_1dfb26f584c07a6ed504198261b895ac
#
_entry.id   1dfb26f584c07a6ed504198261b895ac
#
_cell.length_a   1.000
_cell.length_b   1.000
_cell.length_c   1.000
_cell.angle_alpha   90.00
_cell.angle_beta   90.00
_cell.angle_gamma   90.00
#
_symmetry.space_group_name_H-M   'P 1'
#
loop_
_entity.id
_entity.type
_entity.pdbx_description
1 polymer ?
#
loop_
_entity_poly.entity_id
_entity_poly.type
_entity_poly.pdbx_seq_one_letter_code
_entity_poly.pdbx_strand_id
1 'polypeptide(L)'
;MKFIHTADWHLGKLLKEHSMTEDQEWLLNNRFLPLVDEEKPDVILLSGDVYDRSYPPEEAVELFDRMTEEIVGKRKIPFIIISGNHDSAERLAVASRLLKWQGLYIFGPLTRLFPVILEDADGKVAFCPLPSA
;
A
#
# COMPACT_ATOMS: atom_id res chain seq x y z
N MET A 1 -8.91 -8.43 15.79
CA MET A 1 -7.88 -7.80 14.93
C MET A 1 -8.39 -6.47 14.40
N LYS A 2 -7.56 -5.45 14.44
CA LYS A 2 -7.91 -4.10 13.98
C LYS A 2 -7.15 -3.78 12.70
N PHE A 3 -7.83 -3.26 11.69
CA PHE A 3 -7.17 -2.87 10.44
C PHE A 3 -7.62 -1.48 10.00
N ILE A 4 -6.74 -0.79 9.26
CA ILE A 4 -7.08 0.42 8.52
C ILE A 4 -7.18 0.02 7.06
N HIS A 5 -8.30 0.37 6.43
CA HIS A 5 -8.51 0.16 5.00
C HIS A 5 -8.47 1.51 4.28
N THR A 6 -7.59 1.62 3.31
CA THR A 6 -7.45 2.78 2.46
C THR A 6 -7.40 2.34 0.99
N ALA A 7 -7.65 3.23 0.07
CA ALA A 7 -7.68 2.91 -1.35
C ALA A 7 -7.41 4.18 -2.19
N ASP A 8 -7.12 3.98 -3.46
CA ASP A 8 -7.10 5.06 -4.46
C ASP A 8 -6.19 6.22 -4.07
N TRP A 9 -4.95 5.91 -3.73
CA TRP A 9 -3.97 6.95 -3.38
C TRP A 9 -3.60 7.81 -4.59
N HIS A 10 -3.60 7.24 -5.80
CA HIS A 10 -3.28 7.95 -7.03
C HIS A 10 -2.02 8.79 -6.94
N LEU A 11 -0.95 8.23 -6.39
CA LEU A 11 0.31 8.94 -6.22
C LEU A 11 0.85 9.43 -7.57
N GLY A 12 1.28 10.67 -7.61
CA GLY A 12 1.76 11.30 -8.84
C GLY A 12 0.66 11.93 -9.69
N LYS A 13 -0.55 12.08 -9.13
CA LYS A 13 -1.67 12.70 -9.83
C LYS A 13 -1.33 14.12 -10.30
N LEU A 14 -1.74 14.44 -11.54
CA LEU A 14 -1.69 15.78 -12.10
C LEU A 14 -3.08 16.40 -12.08
N LEU A 15 -3.17 17.64 -11.62
CA LEU A 15 -4.39 18.44 -11.69
C LEU A 15 -4.07 19.67 -12.51
N LYS A 16 -4.60 19.77 -13.74
CA LYS A 16 -4.31 20.85 -14.67
C LYS A 16 -2.79 21.09 -14.80
N GLU A 17 -2.04 20.05 -15.09
CA GLU A 17 -0.57 20.06 -15.22
C GLU A 17 0.20 20.33 -13.91
N HIS A 18 -0.51 20.55 -12.79
CA HIS A 18 0.10 20.70 -11.48
C HIS A 18 0.27 19.33 -10.81
N SER A 19 1.50 19.00 -10.40
CA SER A 19 1.76 17.76 -9.67
C SER A 19 1.21 17.86 -8.25
N MET A 20 0.45 16.84 -7.86
CA MET A 20 -0.13 16.75 -6.52
C MET A 20 0.76 15.98 -5.54
N THR A 21 1.94 15.54 -5.96
CA THR A 21 2.80 14.67 -5.15
C THR A 21 3.19 15.31 -3.81
N GLU A 22 3.55 16.60 -3.80
CA GLU A 22 3.90 17.29 -2.54
C GLU A 22 2.71 17.38 -1.59
N ASP A 23 1.52 17.64 -2.11
CA ASP A 23 0.30 17.69 -1.30
C ASP A 23 -0.05 16.31 -0.76
N GLN A 24 0.13 15.26 -1.57
CA GLN A 24 -0.08 13.89 -1.15
C GLN A 24 0.92 13.48 -0.08
N GLU A 25 2.18 13.85 -0.23
CA GLU A 25 3.21 13.61 0.80
C GLU A 25 2.86 14.30 2.11
N TRP A 26 2.44 15.56 2.04
CA TRP A 26 2.00 16.31 3.22
C TRP A 26 0.85 15.61 3.94
N LEU A 27 -0.17 15.18 3.18
CA LEU A 27 -1.34 14.51 3.72
C LEU A 27 -0.97 13.19 4.39
N LEU A 28 -0.14 12.38 3.74
CA LEU A 28 0.30 11.11 4.29
C LEU A 28 1.10 11.30 5.57
N ASN A 29 2.03 12.24 5.59
CA ASN A 29 2.88 12.49 6.78
C ASN A 29 2.12 13.17 7.93
N ASN A 30 1.19 14.06 7.63
CA ASN A 30 0.56 14.91 8.65
C ASN A 30 -0.84 14.48 9.06
N ARG A 31 -1.46 13.58 8.32
CA ARG A 31 -2.80 13.05 8.64
C ARG A 31 -2.85 11.54 8.72
N PHE A 32 -2.32 10.86 7.71
CA PHE A 32 -2.43 9.40 7.65
C PHE A 32 -1.55 8.70 8.70
N LEU A 33 -0.25 9.02 8.73
CA LEU A 33 0.66 8.40 9.70
C LEU A 33 0.29 8.72 11.16
N PRO A 34 -0.10 9.95 11.51
CA PRO A 34 -0.61 10.23 12.87
C PRO A 34 -1.86 9.41 13.20
N LEU A 35 -2.77 9.19 12.25
CA LEU A 35 -3.92 8.32 12.44
C LEU A 35 -3.49 6.87 12.71
N VAL A 36 -2.52 6.37 11.95
CA VAL A 36 -1.95 5.04 12.16
C VAL A 36 -1.38 4.91 13.57
N ASP A 37 -0.64 5.92 14.03
CA ASP A 37 -0.04 5.93 15.36
C ASP A 37 -1.09 5.98 16.49
N GLU A 38 -2.18 6.71 16.28
CA GLU A 38 -3.28 6.80 17.23
C GLU A 38 -4.08 5.49 17.31
N GLU A 39 -4.45 4.94 16.14
CA GLU A 39 -5.31 3.76 16.06
C GLU A 39 -4.56 2.44 16.30
N LYS A 40 -3.26 2.42 16.11
CA LYS A 40 -2.41 1.21 16.30
C LYS A 40 -3.00 -0.04 15.64
N PRO A 41 -3.21 -0.02 14.31
CA PRO A 41 -3.79 -1.17 13.62
C PRO A 41 -2.82 -2.35 13.61
N ASP A 42 -3.38 -3.56 13.52
CA ASP A 42 -2.61 -4.79 13.35
C ASP A 42 -2.16 -4.98 11.89
N VAL A 43 -2.87 -4.34 10.96
CA VAL A 43 -2.57 -4.41 9.53
C VAL A 43 -3.18 -3.20 8.81
N ILE A 44 -2.53 -2.79 7.72
CA ILE A 44 -3.06 -1.76 6.82
C ILE A 44 -3.33 -2.40 5.47
N LEU A 45 -4.51 -2.12 4.90
CA LEU A 45 -4.96 -2.61 3.60
C LEU A 45 -5.05 -1.44 2.63
N LEU A 46 -4.37 -1.53 1.49
CA LEU A 46 -4.45 -0.55 0.40
C LEU A 46 -5.04 -1.22 -0.83
N SER A 47 -6.25 -0.84 -1.18
CA SER A 47 -7.05 -1.48 -2.21
C SER A 47 -7.05 -0.68 -3.52
N GLY A 48 -6.03 -0.91 -4.33
CA GLY A 48 -5.98 -0.45 -5.71
C GLY A 48 -5.59 1.00 -5.92
N ASP A 49 -5.18 1.27 -7.14
CA ASP A 49 -4.78 2.57 -7.64
C ASP A 49 -3.78 3.28 -6.72
N VAL A 50 -2.70 2.58 -6.42
CA VAL A 50 -1.57 3.13 -5.64
C VAL A 50 -0.99 4.32 -6.38
N TYR A 51 -0.75 4.15 -7.67
CA TYR A 51 -0.30 5.21 -8.57
C TYR A 51 -1.45 5.69 -9.44
N ASP A 52 -1.37 6.95 -9.88
CA ASP A 52 -2.39 7.53 -10.77
C ASP A 52 -2.35 6.93 -12.17
N ARG A 53 -1.21 6.40 -12.57
CA ARG A 53 -0.99 5.79 -13.90
C ARG A 53 0.00 4.63 -13.82
N SER A 54 -0.05 3.76 -14.83
CA SER A 54 0.78 2.57 -14.88
C SER A 54 2.28 2.84 -15.04
N TYR A 55 2.63 4.05 -15.49
CA TYR A 55 4.02 4.52 -15.57
C TYR A 55 4.18 5.75 -14.68
N PRO A 56 4.36 5.56 -13.36
CA PRO A 56 4.38 6.68 -12.43
C PRO A 56 5.66 7.50 -12.53
N PRO A 57 5.62 8.81 -12.19
CA PRO A 57 6.82 9.63 -12.12
C PRO A 57 7.70 9.22 -10.93
N GLU A 58 8.99 9.55 -11.01
CA GLU A 58 9.98 9.17 -9.99
C GLU A 58 9.57 9.63 -8.57
N GLU A 59 9.08 10.85 -8.43
CA GLU A 59 8.68 11.40 -7.14
C GLU A 59 7.54 10.62 -6.49
N ALA A 60 6.63 10.03 -7.30
CA ALA A 60 5.57 9.17 -6.79
C ALA A 60 6.13 7.83 -6.30
N VAL A 61 7.07 7.26 -7.04
CA VAL A 61 7.74 6.00 -6.66
C VAL A 61 8.51 6.20 -5.36
N GLU A 62 9.23 7.31 -5.22
CA GLU A 62 9.94 7.65 -3.98
C GLU A 62 9.00 7.83 -2.80
N LEU A 63 7.87 8.50 -3.02
CA LEU A 63 6.89 8.70 -1.95
C LEU A 63 6.33 7.37 -1.47
N PHE A 64 5.98 6.47 -2.39
CA PHE A 64 5.52 5.13 -2.03
C PHE A 64 6.58 4.35 -1.26
N ASP A 65 7.83 4.42 -1.71
CA ASP A 65 8.96 3.77 -1.03
C ASP A 65 9.10 4.28 0.41
N ARG A 66 9.05 5.59 0.62
CA ARG A 66 9.10 6.18 1.96
C ARG A 66 7.93 5.73 2.83
N MET A 67 6.74 5.62 2.26
CA MET A 67 5.56 5.17 3.01
C MET A 67 5.67 3.71 3.44
N THR A 68 6.21 2.85 2.59
CA THR A 68 6.45 1.46 2.97
C THR A 68 7.48 1.36 4.09
N GLU A 69 8.53 2.18 4.06
CA GLU A 69 9.51 2.26 5.15
C GLU A 69 8.86 2.73 6.46
N GLU A 70 8.02 3.76 6.40
CA GLU A 70 7.33 4.29 7.59
C GLU A 70 6.37 3.28 8.21
N ILE A 71 5.63 2.54 7.40
CA ILE A 71 4.62 1.59 7.88
C ILE A 71 5.25 0.27 8.28
N VAL A 72 5.97 -0.37 7.36
CA VAL A 72 6.52 -1.72 7.57
C VAL A 72 7.86 -1.66 8.27
N GLY A 73 8.74 -0.80 7.81
CA GLY A 73 10.11 -0.71 8.33
C GLY A 73 10.17 -0.18 9.76
N LYS A 74 9.57 0.97 10.00
CA LYS A 74 9.63 1.64 11.30
C LYS A 74 8.57 1.19 12.28
N ARG A 75 7.31 1.09 11.84
CA ARG A 75 6.18 0.74 12.71
C ARG A 75 5.93 -0.75 12.84
N LYS A 76 6.56 -1.55 11.97
CA LYS A 76 6.41 -3.01 11.97
C LYS A 76 4.96 -3.46 11.79
N ILE A 77 4.18 -2.70 11.03
CA ILE A 77 2.80 -3.02 10.72
C ILE A 77 2.76 -3.72 9.36
N PRO A 78 2.18 -4.92 9.25
CA PRO A 78 1.96 -5.57 7.97
C PRO A 78 1.14 -4.69 7.04
N PHE A 79 1.56 -4.61 5.77
CA PHE A 79 0.92 -3.77 4.77
C PHE A 79 0.54 -4.65 3.57
N ILE A 80 -0.76 -4.78 3.32
CA ILE A 80 -1.30 -5.60 2.23
C ILE A 80 -1.84 -4.69 1.14
N ILE A 81 -1.33 -4.83 -0.07
CA ILE A 81 -1.62 -3.96 -1.20
C ILE A 81 -2.11 -4.80 -2.37
N ILE A 82 -3.20 -4.38 -3.00
CA ILE A 82 -3.65 -4.96 -4.27
C ILE A 82 -3.60 -3.89 -5.36
N SER A 83 -3.27 -4.29 -6.58
CA SER A 83 -3.25 -3.37 -7.72
C SER A 83 -4.67 -3.02 -8.16
N GLY A 84 -4.83 -1.76 -8.60
CA GLY A 84 -6.04 -1.27 -9.23
C GLY A 84 -5.92 -1.23 -10.75
N ASN A 85 -6.94 -0.68 -11.42
CA ASN A 85 -6.97 -0.61 -12.88
C ASN A 85 -6.04 0.46 -13.46
N HIS A 86 -5.59 1.42 -12.65
CA HIS A 86 -4.60 2.43 -13.05
C HIS A 86 -3.16 1.96 -12.83
N ASP A 87 -2.94 0.93 -12.03
CA ASP A 87 -1.62 0.39 -11.73
C ASP A 87 -1.15 -0.57 -12.83
N SER A 88 0.16 -0.62 -13.06
CA SER A 88 0.76 -1.78 -13.70
C SER A 88 0.95 -2.87 -12.65
N ALA A 89 0.25 -3.97 -12.79
CA ALA A 89 0.31 -5.07 -11.84
C ALA A 89 1.75 -5.57 -11.63
N GLU A 90 2.50 -5.73 -12.70
CA GLU A 90 3.87 -6.23 -12.67
C GLU A 90 4.85 -5.21 -12.06
N ARG A 91 4.70 -3.92 -12.40
CA ARG A 91 5.57 -2.88 -11.86
C ARG A 91 5.33 -2.67 -10.37
N LEU A 92 4.07 -2.65 -9.97
CA LEU A 92 3.72 -2.50 -8.56
C LEU A 92 4.25 -3.67 -7.73
N ALA A 93 4.20 -4.88 -8.28
CA ALA A 93 4.61 -6.10 -7.60
C ALA A 93 6.11 -6.41 -7.69
N VAL A 94 6.94 -5.47 -8.16
CA VAL A 94 8.39 -5.67 -8.20
C VAL A 94 8.90 -6.01 -6.80
N ALA A 95 9.74 -7.07 -6.73
CA ALA A 95 10.30 -7.58 -5.48
C ALA A 95 9.27 -8.11 -4.46
N SER A 96 8.01 -8.30 -4.84
CA SER A 96 6.95 -8.74 -3.92
C SER A 96 7.24 -10.10 -3.27
N ARG A 97 7.93 -11.00 -3.99
CA ARG A 97 8.32 -12.32 -3.46
C ARG A 97 9.31 -12.22 -2.30
N LEU A 98 10.14 -11.18 -2.31
CA LEU A 98 11.11 -10.92 -1.25
C LEU A 98 10.48 -10.12 -0.11
N LEU A 99 9.70 -9.10 -0.46
CA LEU A 99 9.15 -8.14 0.50
C LEU A 99 8.12 -8.76 1.45
N LYS A 100 7.43 -9.83 1.04
CA LYS A 100 6.50 -10.54 1.92
C LYS A 100 7.14 -11.04 3.21
N TRP A 101 8.43 -11.39 3.17
CA TRP A 101 9.16 -11.82 4.37
C TRP A 101 9.41 -10.68 5.35
N GLN A 102 9.24 -9.44 4.91
CA GLN A 102 9.37 -8.24 5.74
C GLN A 102 8.01 -7.70 6.20
N GLY A 103 6.90 -8.28 5.73
CA GLY A 103 5.56 -7.82 6.08
C GLY A 103 4.91 -6.89 5.05
N LEU A 104 5.53 -6.71 3.88
CA LEU A 104 4.94 -5.97 2.77
C LEU A 104 4.43 -6.97 1.73
N TYR A 105 3.11 -7.02 1.56
CA TYR A 105 2.45 -7.96 0.67
C TYR A 105 1.83 -7.19 -0.50
N ILE A 106 2.40 -7.34 -1.69
CA ILE A 106 1.90 -6.65 -2.90
C ILE A 106 1.41 -7.69 -3.89
N PHE A 107 0.12 -7.60 -4.22
CA PHE A 107 -0.55 -8.50 -5.14
C PHE A 107 -0.93 -7.74 -6.41
N GLY A 108 -0.17 -7.96 -7.46
CA GLY A 108 -0.44 -7.39 -8.79
C GLY A 108 -1.02 -8.45 -9.72
N PRO A 109 -0.20 -9.39 -10.24
CA PRO A 109 -0.69 -10.41 -11.16
C PRO A 109 -1.64 -11.40 -10.48
N LEU A 110 -2.78 -11.70 -11.13
CA LEU A 110 -3.76 -12.67 -10.63
C LEU A 110 -3.19 -14.09 -10.45
N THR A 111 -2.11 -14.41 -11.12
CA THR A 111 -1.46 -15.71 -11.04
C THR A 111 -0.61 -15.94 -9.78
N ARG A 112 -0.48 -14.92 -8.94
CA ARG A 112 0.39 -14.95 -7.76
C ARG A 112 -0.36 -14.64 -6.46
N LEU A 113 -1.61 -15.07 -6.39
CA LEU A 113 -2.44 -14.81 -5.20
C LEU A 113 -2.26 -15.91 -4.15
N PHE A 114 -2.23 -15.49 -2.91
CA PHE A 114 -2.28 -16.39 -1.76
C PHE A 114 -2.91 -15.65 -0.59
N PRO A 115 -3.58 -16.36 0.34
CA PRO A 115 -4.13 -15.70 1.52
C PRO A 115 -2.99 -15.27 2.46
N VAL A 116 -3.11 -14.07 3.01
CA VAL A 116 -2.21 -13.58 4.07
C VAL A 116 -2.88 -13.87 5.40
N ILE A 117 -2.26 -14.73 6.21
CA ILE A 117 -2.79 -15.13 7.50
C ILE A 117 -2.03 -14.38 8.58
N LEU A 118 -2.75 -13.56 9.36
CA LEU A 118 -2.21 -12.85 10.51
C LEU A 118 -2.90 -13.35 11.77
N GLU A 119 -2.17 -13.34 12.87
CA GLU A 119 -2.66 -13.85 14.15
C GLU A 119 -2.51 -12.79 15.24
N ASP A 120 -3.51 -12.69 16.09
CA ASP A 120 -3.46 -11.89 17.32
C ASP A 120 -3.94 -12.75 18.50
N ALA A 121 -4.19 -12.12 19.67
CA ALA A 121 -4.64 -12.81 20.86
C ALA A 121 -6.01 -13.50 20.69
N ASP A 122 -6.84 -13.03 19.76
CA ASP A 122 -8.18 -13.56 19.52
C ASP A 122 -8.21 -14.66 18.45
N GLY A 123 -7.10 -14.90 17.74
CA GLY A 123 -6.99 -15.95 16.75
C GLY A 123 -6.43 -15.48 15.40
N LYS A 124 -6.64 -16.32 14.38
CA LYS A 124 -6.12 -16.10 13.03
C LYS A 124 -7.16 -15.47 12.12
N VAL A 125 -6.72 -14.51 11.31
CA VAL A 125 -7.54 -13.89 10.26
C VAL A 125 -6.84 -14.07 8.92
N ALA A 126 -7.57 -14.53 7.92
CA ALA A 126 -7.06 -14.67 6.55
C ALA A 126 -7.54 -13.50 5.70
N PHE A 127 -6.59 -12.79 5.09
CA PHE A 127 -6.87 -11.74 4.12
C PHE A 127 -6.66 -12.31 2.72
N CYS A 128 -7.73 -12.32 1.93
CA CYS A 128 -7.73 -12.92 0.58
C CYS A 128 -7.71 -11.79 -0.46
N PRO A 129 -6.55 -11.52 -1.08
CA PRO A 129 -6.43 -10.41 -2.03
C PRO A 129 -7.09 -10.75 -3.37
N LEU A 130 -7.83 -9.77 -3.93
CA LEU A 130 -8.41 -9.84 -5.26
C LEU A 130 -8.11 -8.55 -6.00
N PRO A 131 -6.94 -8.43 -6.64
CA PRO A 131 -6.59 -7.23 -7.39
C PRO A 131 -7.45 -7.09 -8.66
N SER A 132 -7.41 -5.89 -9.25
CA SER A 132 -8.09 -5.63 -10.52
C SER A 132 -7.51 -6.52 -11.63
N ALA A 133 -8.39 -7.03 -12.43
CA ALA A 133 -8.01 -7.86 -13.58
C ALA A 133 -7.48 -7.01 -14.74
#